data_0474302aab5c919c6273d7fae8870ae5
#
_entry.id   0474302aab5c919c6273d7fae8870ae5
#
_cell.length_a   1.000
_cell.length_b   1.000
_cell.length_c   1.000
_cell.angle_alpha   90.00
_cell.angle_beta   90.00
_cell.angle_gamma   90.00
#
_symmetry.space_group_name_H-M   'P 1'
#
loop_
_entity.id
_entity.type
_entity.pdbx_description
1 polymer ?
#
loop_
_entity_poly.entity_id
_entity_poly.type
_entity_poly.pdbx_seq_one_letter_code
_entity_poly.pdbx_strand_id
1 'polypeptide(L)'
;IETLNALAVDFDVPVVVSTHPRTQKKIDSMGLQTLHPNVRFLKPFGFCDYIKLQLDALCVISDSGTIAEEGSLLNLPAITIRNAHERPEGMDVGTFIMSGLKKAQVIDSVRVIISQHDRDTRVMLPVEDYEAGLVSKKILRVVMSYIPYVNRTVWSK
;
A
#
# COMPACT_ATOMS: atom_id res chain seq x y z
N ILE A 1 10.63 2.75 -14.64
CA ILE A 1 11.66 1.74 -14.92
C ILE A 1 12.98 2.15 -14.27
N GLU A 2 13.50 3.36 -14.53
CA GLU A 2 14.73 3.85 -13.92
C GLU A 2 14.74 3.72 -12.40
N THR A 3 13.61 4.03 -11.76
CA THR A 3 13.46 3.90 -10.30
C THR A 3 13.52 2.44 -9.85
N LEU A 4 12.85 1.52 -10.57
CA LEU A 4 12.88 0.09 -10.25
C LEU A 4 14.29 -0.50 -10.41
N ASN A 5 15.00 -0.13 -11.47
CA ASN A 5 16.37 -0.53 -11.67
C ASN A 5 17.29 -0.01 -10.56
N ALA A 6 17.13 1.26 -10.17
CA ALA A 6 17.91 1.85 -9.11
C ALA A 6 17.64 1.18 -7.74
N LEU A 7 16.39 0.85 -7.43
CA LEU A 7 16.04 0.09 -6.22
C LEU A 7 16.71 -1.28 -6.20
N ALA A 8 16.69 -1.99 -7.34
CA ALA A 8 17.34 -3.30 -7.45
C ALA A 8 18.86 -3.24 -7.25
N VAL A 9 19.49 -2.16 -7.73
CA VAL A 9 20.95 -1.95 -7.58
C VAL A 9 21.29 -1.48 -6.17
N ASP A 10 20.59 -0.47 -5.65
CA ASP A 10 20.93 0.17 -4.38
C ASP A 10 20.73 -0.75 -3.17
N PHE A 11 19.74 -1.63 -3.23
CA PHE A 11 19.38 -2.51 -2.09
C PHE A 11 19.76 -3.99 -2.32
N ASP A 12 20.22 -4.34 -3.52
CA ASP A 12 20.62 -5.72 -3.90
C ASP A 12 19.54 -6.78 -3.57
N VAL A 13 18.27 -6.45 -3.82
CA VAL A 13 17.13 -7.34 -3.58
C VAL A 13 16.27 -7.47 -4.83
N PRO A 14 15.50 -8.57 -4.96
CA PRO A 14 14.49 -8.68 -6.01
C PRO A 14 13.41 -7.60 -5.85
N VAL A 15 13.11 -6.90 -6.95
CA VAL A 15 12.00 -5.95 -7.05
C VAL A 15 10.85 -6.64 -7.77
N VAL A 16 9.84 -7.06 -7.01
CA VAL A 16 8.66 -7.74 -7.54
C VAL A 16 7.55 -6.73 -7.80
N VAL A 17 7.10 -6.65 -9.05
CA VAL A 17 6.04 -5.75 -9.47
C VAL A 17 4.78 -6.55 -9.82
N SER A 18 3.73 -6.44 -8.99
CA SER A 18 2.40 -6.97 -9.31
C SER A 18 1.80 -6.14 -10.43
N THR A 19 1.64 -6.73 -11.60
CA THR A 19 1.40 -5.96 -12.83
C THR A 19 0.00 -6.20 -13.37
N HIS A 20 -0.81 -5.15 -13.39
CA HIS A 20 -2.11 -5.21 -14.04
C HIS A 20 -1.95 -5.46 -15.57
N PRO A 21 -2.84 -6.24 -16.22
CA PRO A 21 -2.73 -6.57 -17.65
C PRO A 21 -2.60 -5.35 -18.59
N ARG A 22 -3.21 -4.21 -18.23
CA ARG A 22 -3.07 -2.95 -19.01
C ARG A 22 -1.65 -2.40 -18.92
N THR A 23 -1.03 -2.47 -17.76
CA THR A 23 0.35 -2.03 -17.54
C THR A 23 1.32 -2.95 -18.27
N GLN A 24 1.07 -4.27 -18.23
CA GLN A 24 1.89 -5.24 -18.96
C GLN A 24 1.90 -4.95 -20.47
N LYS A 25 0.74 -4.69 -21.07
CA LYS A 25 0.67 -4.32 -22.49
C LYS A 25 1.49 -3.07 -22.85
N LYS A 26 1.49 -2.07 -21.94
CA LYS A 26 2.32 -0.87 -22.13
C LYS A 26 3.81 -1.20 -22.06
N ILE A 27 4.22 -1.99 -21.07
CA ILE A 27 5.60 -2.44 -20.90
C ILE A 27 6.06 -3.18 -22.15
N ASP A 28 5.28 -4.13 -22.65
CA ASP A 28 5.58 -4.91 -23.85
C ASP A 28 5.74 -4.01 -25.10
N SER A 29 4.90 -2.96 -25.20
CA SER A 29 4.96 -2.02 -26.33
C SER A 29 6.14 -1.05 -26.27
N MET A 30 6.73 -0.83 -25.10
CA MET A 30 7.87 0.10 -24.92
C MET A 30 9.22 -0.53 -25.29
N GLY A 31 9.27 -1.82 -25.57
CA GLY A 31 10.51 -2.51 -25.98
C GLY A 31 11.63 -2.38 -24.93
N LEU A 32 11.32 -2.61 -23.65
CA LEU A 32 12.23 -2.39 -22.54
C LEU A 32 13.48 -3.28 -22.63
N GLN A 33 14.53 -2.76 -23.25
CA GLN A 33 15.81 -3.46 -23.41
C GLN A 33 16.74 -3.35 -22.18
N THR A 34 16.40 -2.57 -21.15
CA THR A 34 17.28 -2.22 -20.03
C THR A 34 16.68 -2.47 -18.66
N LEU A 35 16.02 -3.60 -18.50
CA LEU A 35 15.50 -4.00 -17.19
C LEU A 35 16.59 -4.73 -16.40
N HIS A 36 16.81 -4.31 -15.14
CA HIS A 36 17.74 -5.02 -14.25
C HIS A 36 17.26 -6.46 -14.00
N PRO A 37 18.15 -7.48 -13.97
CA PRO A 37 17.75 -8.89 -13.81
C PRO A 37 16.91 -9.18 -12.56
N ASN A 38 17.09 -8.40 -11.50
CA ASN A 38 16.33 -8.51 -10.25
C ASN A 38 14.96 -7.84 -10.29
N VAL A 39 14.60 -7.09 -11.36
CA VAL A 39 13.26 -6.51 -11.51
C VAL A 39 12.35 -7.50 -12.23
N ARG A 40 11.26 -7.90 -11.61
CA ARG A 40 10.34 -8.93 -12.11
C ARG A 40 8.92 -8.40 -12.17
N PHE A 41 8.37 -8.26 -13.36
CA PHE A 41 6.96 -7.98 -13.60
C PHE A 41 6.18 -9.30 -13.60
N LEU A 42 5.30 -9.48 -12.64
CA LEU A 42 4.53 -10.70 -12.45
C LEU A 42 3.03 -10.40 -12.56
N LYS A 43 2.25 -11.41 -12.93
CA LYS A 43 0.78 -11.33 -12.92
C LYS A 43 0.29 -11.00 -11.51
N PRO A 44 -0.91 -10.37 -11.37
CA PRO A 44 -1.49 -10.11 -10.07
C PRO A 44 -1.58 -11.38 -9.23
N PHE A 45 -1.24 -11.25 -7.97
CA PHE A 45 -1.26 -12.34 -6.99
C PHE A 45 -2.66 -12.54 -6.42
N GLY A 46 -2.95 -13.73 -5.90
CA GLY A 46 -4.06 -13.94 -5.00
C GLY A 46 -3.85 -13.18 -3.67
N PHE A 47 -4.93 -12.96 -2.93
CA PHE A 47 -4.90 -12.14 -1.71
C PHE A 47 -3.87 -12.66 -0.69
N CYS A 48 -3.89 -13.96 -0.38
CA CYS A 48 -2.97 -14.54 0.61
C CYS A 48 -1.50 -14.45 0.18
N ASP A 49 -1.22 -14.71 -1.10
CA ASP A 49 0.14 -14.62 -1.65
C ASP A 49 0.64 -13.19 -1.62
N TYR A 50 -0.24 -12.22 -1.94
CA TYR A 50 0.09 -10.80 -1.91
C TYR A 50 0.43 -10.33 -0.50
N ILE A 51 -0.40 -10.68 0.49
CA ILE A 51 -0.12 -10.35 1.91
C ILE A 51 1.19 -11.00 2.38
N LYS A 52 1.43 -12.26 2.00
CA LYS A 52 2.70 -12.92 2.36
C LYS A 52 3.92 -12.21 1.77
N LEU A 53 3.84 -11.81 0.50
CA LEU A 53 4.90 -11.02 -0.13
C LEU A 53 5.14 -9.68 0.57
N GLN A 54 4.08 -8.98 0.98
CA GLN A 54 4.20 -7.72 1.72
C GLN A 54 4.86 -7.93 3.08
N LEU A 55 4.48 -8.96 3.83
CA LEU A 55 5.05 -9.27 5.14
C LEU A 55 6.54 -9.62 5.08
N ASP A 56 7.00 -10.23 3.99
CA ASP A 56 8.40 -10.61 3.81
C ASP A 56 9.22 -9.53 3.09
N ALA A 57 8.58 -8.48 2.57
CA ALA A 57 9.24 -7.43 1.81
C ALA A 57 10.20 -6.60 2.67
N LEU A 58 11.31 -6.18 2.09
CA LEU A 58 12.19 -5.18 2.67
C LEU A 58 11.49 -3.81 2.74
N CYS A 59 10.70 -3.47 1.71
CA CYS A 59 9.85 -2.30 1.66
C CYS A 59 8.70 -2.55 0.68
N VAL A 60 7.50 -2.08 1.03
CA VAL A 60 6.32 -2.12 0.15
C VAL A 60 6.13 -0.75 -0.49
N ILE A 61 6.08 -0.72 -1.82
CA ILE A 61 5.89 0.50 -2.62
C ILE A 61 4.56 0.38 -3.36
N SER A 62 3.64 1.32 -3.13
CA SER A 62 2.30 1.26 -3.73
C SER A 62 1.78 2.64 -4.13
N ASP A 63 0.95 2.68 -5.16
CA ASP A 63 0.11 3.82 -5.51
C ASP A 63 -1.35 3.64 -5.06
N SER A 64 -1.68 2.51 -4.45
CA SER A 64 -3.01 2.22 -3.91
C SER A 64 -3.25 2.91 -2.58
N GLY A 65 -4.49 3.40 -2.36
CA GLY A 65 -4.88 3.93 -1.06
C GLY A 65 -4.87 2.87 0.06
N THR A 66 -5.06 1.59 -0.27
CA THR A 66 -5.06 0.49 0.73
C THR A 66 -3.72 0.29 1.44
N ILE A 67 -2.63 0.87 0.91
CA ILE A 67 -1.33 0.83 1.60
C ILE A 67 -1.37 1.48 2.98
N ALA A 68 -2.29 2.42 3.21
CA ALA A 68 -2.46 3.04 4.51
C ALA A 68 -3.00 2.03 5.54
N GLU A 69 -4.05 1.28 5.17
CA GLU A 69 -4.62 0.24 6.03
C GLU A 69 -3.66 -0.94 6.20
N GLU A 70 -3.13 -1.45 5.08
CA GLU A 70 -2.21 -2.59 5.09
C GLU A 70 -0.93 -2.27 5.87
N GLY A 71 -0.31 -1.12 5.64
CA GLY A 71 0.88 -0.66 6.36
C GLY A 71 0.64 -0.51 7.85
N SER A 72 -0.51 0.08 8.22
CA SER A 72 -0.88 0.27 9.61
C SER A 72 -1.16 -1.06 10.32
N LEU A 73 -2.03 -1.90 9.75
CA LEU A 73 -2.48 -3.13 10.41
C LEU A 73 -1.38 -4.20 10.48
N LEU A 74 -0.59 -4.32 9.41
CA LEU A 74 0.43 -5.36 9.28
C LEU A 74 1.84 -4.91 9.71
N ASN A 75 2.00 -3.67 10.17
CA ASN A 75 3.31 -3.09 10.51
C ASN A 75 4.31 -3.23 9.36
N LEU A 76 3.94 -2.77 8.16
CA LEU A 76 4.79 -2.89 6.98
C LEU A 76 5.73 -1.69 6.84
N PRO A 77 6.98 -1.89 6.41
CA PRO A 77 7.82 -0.79 5.93
C PRO A 77 7.28 -0.31 4.57
N ALA A 78 6.45 0.73 4.56
CA ALA A 78 5.67 1.12 3.40
C ALA A 78 5.94 2.54 2.93
N ILE A 79 5.93 2.77 1.61
CA ILE A 79 5.89 4.09 1.00
C ILE A 79 4.80 4.17 -0.08
N THR A 80 4.24 5.34 -0.27
CA THR A 80 3.34 5.60 -1.39
C THR A 80 3.97 6.53 -2.41
N ILE A 81 3.89 6.15 -3.70
CA ILE A 81 4.43 6.91 -4.83
C ILE A 81 3.38 7.86 -5.43
N ARG A 82 2.73 8.65 -4.58
CA ARG A 82 1.70 9.61 -4.97
C ARG A 82 2.16 11.05 -4.69
N ASN A 83 1.54 12.01 -5.38
CA ASN A 83 1.72 13.44 -5.12
C ASN A 83 0.58 14.02 -4.26
N ALA A 84 -0.47 13.25 -4.00
CA ALA A 84 -1.58 13.60 -3.13
C ALA A 84 -2.06 12.34 -2.40
N HIS A 85 -2.44 12.50 -1.14
CA HIS A 85 -2.94 11.41 -0.32
C HIS A 85 -4.47 11.39 -0.31
N GLU A 86 -5.02 10.17 -0.21
CA GLU A 86 -6.46 9.93 -0.02
C GLU A 86 -6.80 9.66 1.44
N ARG A 87 -5.80 9.22 2.21
CA ARG A 87 -5.92 8.78 3.61
C ARG A 87 -4.82 9.42 4.43
N PRO A 88 -4.99 10.71 4.81
CA PRO A 88 -3.98 11.46 5.55
C PRO A 88 -3.68 10.86 6.93
N GLU A 89 -4.65 10.19 7.54
CA GLU A 89 -4.54 9.59 8.87
C GLU A 89 -3.37 8.61 8.99
N GLY A 90 -3.05 7.86 7.94
CA GLY A 90 -1.88 6.97 7.92
C GLY A 90 -0.55 7.72 7.89
N MET A 91 -0.52 8.90 7.28
CA MET A 91 0.66 9.78 7.30
C MET A 91 0.81 10.49 8.64
N ASP A 92 -0.29 10.94 9.23
CA ASP A 92 -0.29 11.69 10.50
C ASP A 92 0.31 10.86 11.65
N VAL A 93 0.09 9.54 11.64
CA VAL A 93 0.70 8.62 12.61
C VAL A 93 2.03 8.01 12.13
N GLY A 94 2.52 8.37 10.94
CA GLY A 94 3.81 7.92 10.43
C GLY A 94 3.84 6.48 9.89
N THR A 95 2.69 5.89 9.58
CA THR A 95 2.62 4.50 9.08
C THR A 95 3.36 4.29 7.76
N PHE A 96 3.40 5.31 6.90
CA PHE A 96 4.09 5.26 5.61
C PHE A 96 4.61 6.64 5.22
N ILE A 97 5.52 6.67 4.24
CA ILE A 97 6.03 7.91 3.65
C ILE A 97 5.41 8.14 2.27
N MET A 98 4.91 9.34 1.99
CA MET A 98 4.52 9.75 0.64
C MET A 98 5.74 10.35 -0.08
N SER A 99 6.36 9.55 -0.95
CA SER A 99 7.61 9.91 -1.63
C SER A 99 7.43 10.76 -2.89
N GLY A 100 6.23 10.81 -3.45
CA GLY A 100 6.05 11.30 -4.82
C GLY A 100 6.64 10.35 -5.87
N LEU A 101 6.86 10.88 -7.09
CA LEU A 101 7.24 10.07 -8.25
C LEU A 101 8.72 10.22 -8.66
N LYS A 102 9.48 11.12 -8.04
CA LYS A 102 10.87 11.37 -8.40
C LYS A 102 11.77 10.26 -7.86
N LYS A 103 12.61 9.68 -8.72
CA LYS A 103 13.52 8.58 -8.39
C LYS A 103 14.29 8.81 -7.08
N ALA A 104 14.95 9.96 -6.93
CA ALA A 104 15.74 10.26 -5.74
C ALA A 104 14.87 10.25 -4.47
N GLN A 105 13.69 10.87 -4.51
CA GLN A 105 12.78 10.91 -3.37
C GLN A 105 12.27 9.51 -2.99
N VAL A 106 11.97 8.65 -3.97
CA VAL A 106 11.58 7.26 -3.71
C VAL A 106 12.68 6.50 -3.00
N ILE A 107 13.91 6.58 -3.51
CA ILE A 107 15.07 5.87 -2.93
C ILE A 107 15.36 6.37 -1.50
N ASP A 108 15.34 7.68 -1.29
CA ASP A 108 15.59 8.26 0.03
C ASP A 108 14.49 7.87 1.02
N SER A 109 13.22 7.85 0.59
CA SER A 109 12.09 7.39 1.40
C SER A 109 12.22 5.91 1.79
N VAL A 110 12.66 5.06 0.85
CA VAL A 110 12.91 3.64 1.14
C VAL A 110 14.04 3.50 2.18
N ARG A 111 15.14 4.24 2.05
CA ARG A 111 16.23 4.22 3.04
C ARG A 111 15.75 4.62 4.43
N VAL A 112 14.96 5.68 4.52
CA VAL A 112 14.43 6.15 5.80
C VAL A 112 13.52 5.10 6.42
N ILE A 113 12.53 4.59 5.68
CA ILE A 113 11.55 3.65 6.23
C ILE A 113 12.23 2.35 6.70
N ILE A 114 13.19 1.83 5.94
CA ILE A 114 13.93 0.61 6.30
C ILE A 114 14.77 0.84 7.57
N SER A 115 15.42 2.00 7.68
CA SER A 115 16.27 2.32 8.84
C SER A 115 15.50 2.45 10.15
N GLN A 116 14.20 2.74 10.07
CA GLN A 116 13.33 2.95 11.22
C GLN A 116 12.42 1.74 11.51
N HIS A 117 12.33 0.79 10.58
CA HIS A 117 11.42 -0.34 10.71
C HIS A 117 12.06 -1.46 11.55
N ASP A 118 11.26 -2.01 12.45
CA ASP A 118 11.54 -3.25 13.17
C ASP A 118 10.38 -4.22 12.95
N ARG A 119 10.68 -5.45 12.54
CA ARG A 119 9.66 -6.48 12.27
C ARG A 119 9.03 -7.02 13.54
N ASP A 120 9.80 -7.10 14.61
CA ASP A 120 9.38 -7.71 15.87
C ASP A 120 8.72 -6.68 16.80
N THR A 121 9.06 -5.42 16.63
CA THR A 121 8.56 -4.33 17.47
C THR A 121 7.88 -3.26 16.61
N ARG A 122 6.65 -2.98 16.92
CA ARG A 122 5.93 -1.87 16.26
C ARG A 122 6.50 -0.53 16.72
N VAL A 123 7.11 0.21 15.80
CA VAL A 123 7.71 1.52 16.07
C VAL A 123 6.67 2.64 16.01
N MET A 124 5.74 2.57 15.05
CA MET A 124 4.67 3.56 14.88
C MET A 124 3.34 3.00 15.39
N LEU A 125 2.54 3.86 16.02
CA LEU A 125 1.21 3.47 16.46
C LEU A 125 0.32 3.15 15.25
N PRO A 126 -0.58 2.16 15.36
CA PRO A 126 -1.57 1.92 14.31
C PRO A 126 -2.55 3.09 14.22
N VAL A 127 -3.13 3.27 13.04
CA VAL A 127 -4.28 4.17 12.88
C VAL A 127 -5.46 3.58 13.64
N GLU A 128 -5.97 4.27 14.64
CA GLU A 128 -7.01 3.77 15.55
C GLU A 128 -8.29 3.36 14.80
N ASP A 129 -8.68 4.14 13.78
CA ASP A 129 -9.88 3.86 12.98
C ASP A 129 -9.78 2.57 12.16
N TYR A 130 -8.58 2.07 11.87
CA TYR A 130 -8.39 0.83 11.11
C TYR A 130 -8.55 -0.42 12.00
N GLU A 131 -8.41 -0.29 13.30
CA GLU A 131 -8.62 -1.37 14.27
C GLU A 131 -10.10 -1.49 14.70
N ALA A 132 -11.01 -1.23 13.79
CA ALA A 132 -12.44 -1.14 14.07
C ALA A 132 -13.10 -2.44 14.62
N GLY A 133 -12.39 -3.55 14.69
CA GLY A 133 -12.87 -4.84 15.23
C GLY A 133 -13.97 -5.45 14.37
N LEU A 134 -15.06 -5.88 14.98
CA LEU A 134 -16.16 -6.59 14.31
C LEU A 134 -17.00 -5.68 13.40
N VAL A 135 -16.43 -5.22 12.28
CA VAL A 135 -17.04 -4.25 11.36
C VAL A 135 -18.42 -4.68 10.88
N SER A 136 -18.61 -5.95 10.51
CA SER A 136 -19.89 -6.47 10.05
C SER A 136 -21.01 -6.30 11.10
N LYS A 137 -20.70 -6.52 12.38
CA LYS A 137 -21.66 -6.31 13.48
C LYS A 137 -21.97 -4.83 13.69
N LYS A 138 -20.96 -3.95 13.54
CA LYS A 138 -21.18 -2.50 13.61
C LYS A 138 -22.09 -2.05 12.48
N ILE A 139 -21.83 -2.47 11.24
CA ILE A 139 -22.65 -2.15 10.07
C ILE A 139 -24.10 -2.60 10.30
N LEU A 140 -24.33 -3.83 10.76
CA LEU A 140 -25.67 -4.32 11.05
C LEU A 140 -26.40 -3.42 12.07
N ARG A 141 -25.74 -3.04 13.14
CA ARG A 141 -26.33 -2.14 14.16
C ARG A 141 -26.67 -0.78 13.59
N VAL A 142 -25.80 -0.19 12.78
CA VAL A 142 -26.04 1.09 12.10
C VAL A 142 -27.26 0.96 11.18
N VAL A 143 -27.30 -0.05 10.32
CA VAL A 143 -28.43 -0.30 9.40
C VAL A 143 -29.74 -0.42 10.19
N MET A 144 -29.79 -1.27 11.22
CA MET A 144 -30.97 -1.46 12.04
C MET A 144 -31.43 -0.18 12.75
N SER A 145 -30.51 0.68 13.15
CA SER A 145 -30.82 1.97 13.80
C SER A 145 -31.45 2.97 12.83
N TYR A 146 -31.03 2.94 11.56
CA TYR A 146 -31.47 3.94 10.57
C TYR A 146 -32.70 3.52 9.77
N ILE A 147 -33.09 2.24 9.70
CA ILE A 147 -34.26 1.79 8.96
C ILE A 147 -35.53 2.56 9.32
N PRO A 148 -35.94 2.66 10.62
CA PRO A 148 -37.16 3.40 10.98
C PRO A 148 -37.04 4.90 10.67
N TYR A 149 -35.85 5.47 10.86
CA TYR A 149 -35.60 6.87 10.58
C TYR A 149 -35.76 7.18 9.09
N VAL A 150 -35.10 6.42 8.22
CA VAL A 150 -35.16 6.61 6.76
C VAL A 150 -36.58 6.36 6.23
N ASN A 151 -37.26 5.32 6.71
CA ASN A 151 -38.65 5.05 6.33
C ASN A 151 -39.55 6.25 6.63
N ARG A 152 -39.45 6.82 7.82
CA ARG A 152 -40.28 7.95 8.27
C ARG A 152 -39.92 9.27 7.58
N THR A 153 -38.60 9.57 7.46
CA THR A 153 -38.15 10.91 7.04
C THR A 153 -37.89 11.05 5.57
N VAL A 154 -37.46 9.98 4.89
CA VAL A 154 -37.12 10.00 3.46
C VAL A 154 -38.23 9.44 2.60
N TRP A 155 -38.83 8.32 3.03
CA TRP A 155 -39.81 7.60 2.21
C TRP A 155 -41.26 7.80 2.68
N SER A 156 -41.47 8.50 3.80
CA SER A 156 -42.81 8.77 4.35
C SER A 156 -43.69 7.51 4.51
N LYS A 157 -43.08 6.41 4.94
CA LYS A 157 -43.72 5.09 5.18
C LYS A 157 -43.96 4.82 6.66
#